data_0ac8499857c453c55e32ae9c5c992db4
#
_entry.id   0ac8499857c453c55e32ae9c5c992db4
#
_cell.length_a   1.000
_cell.length_b   1.000
_cell.length_c   1.000
_cell.angle_alpha   90.00
_cell.angle_beta   90.00
_cell.angle_gamma   90.00
#
_symmetry.space_group_name_H-M   'P 1'
#
loop_
_entity.id
_entity.type
_entity.pdbx_description
1 polymer ?
#
loop_
_entity_poly.entity_id
_entity_poly.type
_entity_poly.pdbx_seq_one_letter_code
_entity_poly.pdbx_strand_id
1 'polypeptide(L)'
;MTAYELLLIGGGAGVGKTTVAWEVSAALQGRGTAHCLIEGDYMDQIHPAPQGDPHRAAITERNTAAVWSNYAALGQHRLVYSNTVSILEAPMISRAMGGGEVRATCVLLTAGETIVRERLAKREIGSQLAAHIERSLRNARELDERAPEGTVRIPTDGRSVEDIAVDVIKAAAW
;
A
#
# COMPACT_ATOMS: atom_id res chain seq x y z
N MET A 1 10.40 7.49 24.12
CA MET A 1 10.51 6.53 22.97
C MET A 1 9.95 7.23 21.76
N THR A 2 10.67 7.25 20.67
CA THR A 2 10.17 7.86 19.42
C THR A 2 9.07 6.97 18.86
N ALA A 3 7.86 7.52 18.61
CA ALA A 3 6.79 6.77 17.98
C ALA A 3 7.17 6.35 16.56
N TYR A 4 6.79 5.17 16.15
CA TYR A 4 6.92 4.74 14.75
C TYR A 4 5.87 5.44 13.88
N GLU A 5 6.20 5.65 12.62
CA GLU A 5 5.33 6.28 11.63
C GLU A 5 5.10 5.31 10.48
N LEU A 6 3.83 5.09 10.14
CA LEU A 6 3.40 4.15 9.11
C LEU A 6 2.57 4.87 8.06
N LEU A 7 3.03 4.85 6.82
CA LEU A 7 2.28 5.31 5.66
C LEU A 7 1.79 4.11 4.86
N LEU A 8 0.47 3.93 4.80
CA LEU A 8 -0.19 2.87 4.06
C LEU A 8 -0.74 3.43 2.74
N ILE A 9 -0.27 2.87 1.63
CA ILE A 9 -0.71 3.24 0.28
C ILE A 9 -1.53 2.09 -0.29
N GLY A 10 -2.85 2.25 -0.31
CA GLY A 10 -3.80 1.29 -0.86
C GLY A 10 -4.45 1.77 -2.15
N GLY A 11 -5.20 0.87 -2.77
CA GLY A 11 -5.97 1.18 -3.98
C GLY A 11 -6.19 -0.04 -4.87
N GLY A 12 -7.17 0.01 -5.73
CA GLY A 12 -7.50 -1.06 -6.67
C GLY A 12 -6.39 -1.36 -7.67
N ALA A 13 -6.56 -2.43 -8.44
CA ALA A 13 -5.65 -2.73 -9.54
C ALA A 13 -5.68 -1.59 -10.58
N GLY A 14 -4.54 -1.25 -11.15
CA GLY A 14 -4.42 -0.23 -12.20
C GLY A 14 -4.34 1.22 -11.71
N VAL A 15 -4.46 1.51 -10.41
CA VAL A 15 -4.34 2.90 -9.90
C VAL A 15 -2.89 3.41 -9.81
N GLY A 16 -1.89 2.52 -9.86
CA GLY A 16 -0.48 2.89 -9.85
C GLY A 16 0.21 2.86 -8.48
N LYS A 17 -0.28 2.09 -7.52
CA LYS A 17 0.27 1.99 -6.15
C LYS A 17 1.78 1.82 -6.09
N THR A 18 2.30 0.79 -6.75
CA THR A 18 3.74 0.49 -6.76
C THR A 18 4.56 1.64 -7.30
N THR A 19 4.15 2.22 -8.42
CA THR A 19 4.83 3.36 -9.03
C THR A 19 4.83 4.58 -8.08
N VAL A 20 3.68 4.87 -7.45
CA VAL A 20 3.58 5.97 -6.48
C VAL A 20 4.42 5.69 -5.24
N ALA A 21 4.40 4.46 -4.70
CA ALA A 21 5.20 4.10 -3.53
C ALA A 21 6.71 4.26 -3.79
N TRP A 22 7.19 3.87 -4.96
CA TRP A 22 8.57 4.08 -5.37
C TRP A 22 8.92 5.57 -5.54
N GLU A 23 8.02 6.36 -6.12
CA GLU A 23 8.24 7.81 -6.26
C GLU A 23 8.22 8.52 -4.90
N VAL A 24 7.33 8.14 -3.99
CA VAL A 24 7.35 8.60 -2.59
C VAL A 24 8.70 8.32 -1.95
N SER A 25 9.20 7.09 -2.10
CA SER A 25 10.52 6.72 -1.57
C SER A 25 11.64 7.55 -2.19
N ALA A 26 11.65 7.73 -3.52
CA ALA A 26 12.64 8.55 -4.21
C ALA A 26 12.62 10.02 -3.74
N ALA A 27 11.43 10.61 -3.60
CA ALA A 27 11.26 11.97 -3.12
C ALA A 27 11.74 12.14 -1.66
N LEU A 28 11.45 11.16 -0.79
CA LEU A 28 11.94 11.16 0.59
C LEU A 28 13.45 11.02 0.67
N GLN A 29 14.05 10.16 -0.17
CA GLN A 29 15.51 10.05 -0.30
C GLN A 29 16.15 11.38 -0.71
N GLY A 30 15.58 12.05 -1.72
CA GLY A 30 16.04 13.36 -2.18
C GLY A 30 15.99 14.45 -1.11
N ARG A 31 15.12 14.30 -0.10
CA ARG A 31 15.00 15.21 1.06
C ARG A 31 15.85 14.77 2.25
N GLY A 32 16.56 13.66 2.17
CA GLY A 32 17.30 13.08 3.29
C GLY A 32 16.40 12.52 4.41
N THR A 33 15.13 12.25 4.13
CA THR A 33 14.18 11.72 5.11
C THR A 33 14.36 10.21 5.23
N ALA A 34 14.82 9.74 6.40
CA ALA A 34 15.02 8.33 6.67
C ALA A 34 13.68 7.57 6.68
N HIS A 35 13.60 6.51 5.89
CA HIS A 35 12.42 5.64 5.76
C HIS A 35 12.83 4.29 5.18
N CYS A 36 11.92 3.32 5.25
CA CYS A 36 12.00 2.10 4.45
C CYS A 36 10.68 1.86 3.72
N LEU A 37 10.75 1.05 2.65
CA LEU A 37 9.61 0.68 1.81
C LEU A 37 9.44 -0.83 1.84
N ILE A 38 8.22 -1.30 2.10
CA ILE A 38 7.82 -2.70 1.98
C ILE A 38 6.64 -2.79 1.01
N GLU A 39 6.83 -3.56 -0.06
CA GLU A 39 5.74 -3.98 -0.95
C GLU A 39 5.05 -5.19 -0.34
N GLY A 40 3.84 -4.99 0.17
CA GLY A 40 3.08 -6.02 0.90
C GLY A 40 2.77 -7.25 0.07
N ASP A 41 2.61 -7.09 -1.24
CA ASP A 41 2.35 -8.19 -2.17
C ASP A 41 3.45 -9.27 -2.17
N TYR A 42 4.66 -8.96 -1.66
CA TYR A 42 5.75 -9.94 -1.53
C TYR A 42 5.79 -10.63 -0.16
N MET A 43 4.96 -10.23 0.78
CA MET A 43 4.99 -10.77 2.13
C MET A 43 4.21 -12.09 2.27
N ASP A 44 3.47 -12.48 1.25
CA ASP A 44 2.63 -13.68 1.29
C ASP A 44 2.71 -14.57 0.03
N GLN A 45 3.79 -14.45 -0.74
CA GLN A 45 4.01 -15.24 -1.96
C GLN A 45 4.37 -16.69 -1.61
N ILE A 46 3.37 -17.43 -1.15
CA ILE A 46 3.49 -18.84 -0.77
C ILE A 46 2.37 -19.67 -1.41
N HIS A 47 2.71 -20.86 -1.90
CA HIS A 47 1.73 -21.84 -2.40
C HIS A 47 2.10 -23.25 -1.91
N PRO A 48 1.14 -24.02 -1.39
CA PRO A 48 -0.23 -23.64 -1.06
C PRO A 48 -0.29 -22.63 0.09
N ALA A 49 -1.47 -22.03 0.30
CA ALA A 49 -1.69 -21.19 1.48
C ALA A 49 -1.50 -22.04 2.76
N PRO A 50 -0.93 -21.48 3.85
CA PRO A 50 -0.73 -22.22 5.08
C PRO A 50 -2.04 -22.79 5.63
N GLN A 51 -1.97 -23.98 6.22
CA GLN A 51 -3.11 -24.56 6.90
C GLN A 51 -3.55 -23.64 8.06
N GLY A 52 -4.83 -23.29 8.10
CA GLY A 52 -5.37 -22.36 9.10
C GLY A 52 -5.18 -20.87 8.79
N ASP A 53 -4.49 -20.52 7.69
CA ASP A 53 -4.32 -19.14 7.21
C ASP A 53 -4.60 -19.02 5.71
N PRO A 54 -5.84 -19.31 5.27
CA PRO A 54 -6.19 -19.34 3.85
C PRO A 54 -6.08 -17.96 3.18
N HIS A 55 -6.16 -16.89 3.95
CA HIS A 55 -6.01 -15.50 3.48
C HIS A 55 -4.59 -14.97 3.63
N ARG A 56 -3.65 -15.80 4.12
CA ARG A 56 -2.24 -15.49 4.32
C ARG A 56 -1.97 -14.29 5.24
N ALA A 57 -2.95 -13.91 6.10
CA ALA A 57 -2.81 -12.76 6.98
C ALA A 57 -1.71 -12.97 8.05
N ALA A 58 -1.66 -14.16 8.64
CA ALA A 58 -0.67 -14.48 9.66
C ALA A 58 0.76 -14.54 9.10
N ILE A 59 0.94 -15.10 7.89
CA ILE A 59 2.27 -15.11 7.26
C ILE A 59 2.69 -13.71 6.82
N THR A 60 1.77 -12.90 6.30
CA THR A 60 2.02 -11.49 5.96
C THR A 60 2.50 -10.72 7.18
N GLU A 61 1.79 -10.82 8.32
CA GLU A 61 2.16 -10.14 9.57
C GLU A 61 3.56 -10.56 10.04
N ARG A 62 3.85 -11.87 10.06
CA ARG A 62 5.15 -12.39 10.50
C ARG A 62 6.29 -11.97 9.59
N ASN A 63 6.12 -12.04 8.26
CA ASN A 63 7.15 -11.63 7.31
C ASN A 63 7.40 -10.12 7.39
N THR A 64 6.34 -9.31 7.49
CA THR A 64 6.46 -7.86 7.69
C THR A 64 7.19 -7.55 8.98
N ALA A 65 6.88 -8.23 10.09
CA ALA A 65 7.55 -8.05 11.37
C ALA A 65 9.04 -8.40 11.28
N ALA A 66 9.40 -9.49 10.62
CA ALA A 66 10.78 -9.91 10.43
C ALA A 66 11.59 -8.89 9.62
N VAL A 67 11.01 -8.39 8.52
CA VAL A 67 11.66 -7.35 7.69
C VAL A 67 11.77 -6.04 8.45
N TRP A 68 10.68 -5.60 9.10
CA TRP A 68 10.67 -4.38 9.89
C TRP A 68 11.69 -4.40 11.03
N SER A 69 11.81 -5.50 11.76
CA SER A 69 12.75 -5.62 12.88
C SER A 69 14.20 -5.37 12.45
N ASN A 70 14.57 -5.81 11.25
CA ASN A 70 15.90 -5.55 10.69
C ASN A 70 16.10 -4.05 10.39
N TYR A 71 15.10 -3.38 9.83
CA TYR A 71 15.18 -1.95 9.56
C TYR A 71 15.17 -1.11 10.85
N ALA A 72 14.32 -1.47 11.81
CA ALA A 72 14.26 -0.79 13.11
C ALA A 72 15.58 -0.90 13.89
N ALA A 73 16.24 -2.06 13.81
CA ALA A 73 17.58 -2.25 14.41
C ALA A 73 18.66 -1.34 13.80
N LEU A 74 18.45 -0.88 12.56
CA LEU A 74 19.30 0.12 11.90
C LEU A 74 18.86 1.57 12.15
N GLY A 75 17.90 1.79 13.04
CA GLY A 75 17.42 3.12 13.43
C GLY A 75 16.29 3.68 12.55
N GLN A 76 15.65 2.86 11.72
CA GLN A 76 14.48 3.30 10.94
C GLN A 76 13.25 3.50 11.83
N HIS A 77 12.53 4.57 11.59
CA HIS A 77 11.30 4.94 12.32
C HIS A 77 10.08 5.07 11.41
N ARG A 78 10.28 5.15 10.08
CA ARG A 78 9.23 5.36 9.08
C ARG A 78 9.13 4.19 8.14
N LEU A 79 7.91 3.67 7.99
CA LEU A 79 7.58 2.62 7.03
C LEU A 79 6.58 3.13 6.00
N VAL A 80 6.94 3.06 4.73
CA VAL A 80 6.00 3.10 3.60
C VAL A 80 5.60 1.66 3.28
N TYR A 81 4.31 1.34 3.37
CA TYR A 81 3.78 0.01 3.08
C TYR A 81 2.72 0.08 2.00
N SER A 82 2.86 -0.69 0.95
CA SER A 82 1.99 -0.65 -0.23
C SER A 82 1.44 -2.02 -0.55
N ASN A 83 0.13 -2.15 -0.64
CA ASN A 83 -0.60 -3.21 -1.33
C ASN A 83 -2.05 -2.79 -1.61
N THR A 84 -2.85 -3.66 -2.23
CA THR A 84 -4.23 -3.30 -2.60
C THR A 84 -5.07 -2.90 -1.40
N VAL A 85 -5.02 -3.66 -0.31
CA VAL A 85 -5.87 -3.50 0.87
C VAL A 85 -5.14 -2.91 2.08
N SER A 86 -3.94 -2.37 1.90
CA SER A 86 -3.07 -1.90 2.98
C SER A 86 -3.78 -0.99 4.00
N ILE A 87 -4.69 -0.13 3.56
CA ILE A 87 -5.45 0.76 4.43
C ILE A 87 -6.36 0.01 5.43
N LEU A 88 -6.78 -1.22 5.09
CA LEU A 88 -7.55 -2.08 5.99
C LEU A 88 -6.64 -2.88 6.95
N GLU A 89 -5.36 -2.93 6.67
CA GLU A 89 -4.36 -3.71 7.41
C GLU A 89 -3.60 -2.89 8.46
N ALA A 90 -3.96 -1.61 8.64
CA ALA A 90 -3.27 -0.73 9.59
C ALA A 90 -3.06 -1.35 10.98
N PRO A 91 -4.05 -2.02 11.62
CA PRO A 91 -3.84 -2.66 12.92
C PRO A 91 -2.83 -3.81 12.85
N MET A 92 -2.86 -4.62 11.79
CA MET A 92 -1.95 -5.76 11.59
C MET A 92 -0.52 -5.27 11.39
N ILE A 93 -0.32 -4.29 10.49
CA ILE A 93 1.02 -3.75 10.21
C ILE A 93 1.57 -3.02 11.44
N SER A 94 0.74 -2.30 12.20
CA SER A 94 1.16 -1.66 13.46
C SER A 94 1.67 -2.70 14.48
N ARG A 95 0.99 -3.85 14.60
CA ARG A 95 1.48 -4.96 15.44
C ARG A 95 2.81 -5.52 14.92
N ALA A 96 2.93 -5.70 13.59
CA ALA A 96 4.17 -6.13 12.96
C ALA A 96 5.35 -5.18 13.23
N MET A 97 5.06 -3.89 13.40
CA MET A 97 6.06 -2.87 13.79
C MET A 97 6.41 -2.88 15.29
N GLY A 98 5.93 -3.85 16.05
CA GLY A 98 6.26 -4.03 17.47
C GLY A 98 5.17 -3.60 18.44
N GLY A 99 3.97 -3.21 17.97
CA GLY A 99 2.79 -2.95 18.78
C GLY A 99 2.89 -1.80 19.81
N GLY A 100 3.93 -0.97 19.72
CA GLY A 100 4.07 0.26 20.49
C GLY A 100 3.23 1.40 19.91
N GLU A 101 3.59 2.63 20.23
CA GLU A 101 2.93 3.79 19.62
C GLU A 101 3.32 3.88 18.13
N VAL A 102 2.37 3.56 17.25
CA VAL A 102 2.50 3.68 15.78
C VAL A 102 1.48 4.68 15.28
N ARG A 103 1.96 5.77 14.67
CA ARG A 103 1.10 6.73 13.99
C ARG A 103 0.90 6.29 12.55
N ALA A 104 -0.28 5.77 12.23
CA ALA A 104 -0.63 5.30 10.91
C ALA A 104 -1.37 6.38 10.09
N THR A 105 -0.94 6.59 8.86
CA THR A 105 -1.64 7.39 7.84
C THR A 105 -2.09 6.48 6.72
N CYS A 106 -3.40 6.45 6.45
CA CYS A 106 -4.00 5.68 5.37
C CYS A 106 -4.22 6.58 4.15
N VAL A 107 -3.65 6.21 3.02
CA VAL A 107 -3.86 6.85 1.72
C VAL A 107 -4.48 5.85 0.76
N LEU A 108 -5.63 6.20 0.20
CA LEU A 108 -6.31 5.44 -0.84
C LEU A 108 -6.12 6.14 -2.19
N LEU A 109 -5.36 5.52 -3.08
CA LEU A 109 -5.25 5.99 -4.47
C LEU A 109 -6.52 5.58 -5.23
N THR A 110 -7.11 6.53 -5.93
CA THR A 110 -8.33 6.31 -6.73
C THR A 110 -8.09 6.65 -8.20
N ALA A 111 -8.84 6.00 -9.08
CA ALA A 111 -8.87 6.33 -10.51
C ALA A 111 -10.26 6.08 -11.06
N GLY A 112 -10.67 6.86 -12.06
CA GLY A 112 -11.93 6.64 -12.78
C GLY A 112 -11.96 5.30 -13.50
N GLU A 113 -13.14 4.71 -13.62
CA GLU A 113 -13.31 3.37 -14.22
C GLU A 113 -12.72 3.27 -15.63
N THR A 114 -12.88 4.30 -16.46
CA THR A 114 -12.34 4.34 -17.83
C THR A 114 -10.83 4.22 -17.80
N ILE A 115 -10.16 4.97 -16.94
CA ILE A 115 -8.69 4.96 -16.80
C ILE A 115 -8.19 3.61 -16.28
N VAL A 116 -8.89 3.03 -15.30
CA VAL A 116 -8.56 1.68 -14.79
C VAL A 116 -8.69 0.64 -15.90
N ARG A 117 -9.77 0.67 -16.69
CA ARG A 117 -9.97 -0.23 -17.83
C ARG A 117 -8.84 -0.12 -18.85
N GLU A 118 -8.47 1.10 -19.23
CA GLU A 118 -7.38 1.35 -20.18
C GLU A 118 -6.03 0.85 -19.66
N ARG A 119 -5.71 1.12 -18.39
CA ARG A 119 -4.45 0.69 -17.77
C ARG A 119 -4.35 -0.82 -17.65
N LEU A 120 -5.42 -1.49 -17.24
CA LEU A 120 -5.45 -2.96 -17.13
C LEU A 120 -5.39 -3.62 -18.50
N ALA A 121 -6.10 -3.08 -19.51
CA ALA A 121 -6.05 -3.58 -20.88
C ALA A 121 -4.67 -3.51 -21.52
N LYS A 122 -3.83 -2.55 -21.12
CA LYS A 122 -2.43 -2.45 -21.59
C LYS A 122 -1.49 -3.46 -20.92
N ARG A 123 -1.83 -3.94 -19.74
CA ARG A 123 -0.97 -4.83 -18.92
C ARG A 123 -1.29 -6.31 -19.12
N GLU A 124 -2.50 -6.63 -19.46
CA GLU A 124 -3.00 -8.00 -19.54
C GLU A 124 -3.57 -8.30 -20.94
N ILE A 125 -3.20 -9.45 -21.47
CA ILE A 125 -3.70 -9.95 -22.76
C ILE A 125 -4.34 -11.31 -22.51
N GLY A 126 -5.61 -11.49 -22.93
CA GLY A 126 -6.24 -12.80 -22.88
C GLY A 126 -7.75 -12.77 -22.68
N SER A 127 -8.37 -13.94 -22.78
CA SER A 127 -9.83 -14.13 -22.71
C SER A 127 -10.46 -13.78 -21.36
N GLN A 128 -9.64 -13.69 -20.30
CA GLN A 128 -10.10 -13.39 -18.95
C GLN A 128 -10.05 -11.89 -18.60
N LEU A 129 -9.56 -11.05 -19.51
CA LEU A 129 -9.34 -9.62 -19.27
C LEU A 129 -10.62 -8.90 -18.80
N ALA A 130 -11.73 -9.10 -19.51
CA ALA A 130 -13.00 -8.43 -19.17
C ALA A 130 -13.48 -8.81 -17.76
N ALA A 131 -13.46 -10.10 -17.42
CA ALA A 131 -13.85 -10.58 -16.09
C ALA A 131 -12.92 -10.06 -14.98
N HIS A 132 -11.63 -9.95 -15.28
CA HIS A 132 -10.63 -9.39 -14.35
C HIS A 132 -10.88 -7.91 -14.09
N ILE A 133 -11.14 -7.12 -15.14
CA ILE A 133 -11.46 -5.69 -15.03
C ILE A 133 -12.70 -5.49 -14.14
N GLU A 134 -13.80 -6.18 -14.42
CA GLU A 134 -15.05 -6.06 -13.65
C GLU A 134 -14.84 -6.41 -12.17
N ARG A 135 -14.08 -7.48 -11.89
CA ARG A 135 -13.73 -7.87 -10.54
C ARG A 135 -12.87 -6.79 -9.86
N SER A 136 -11.90 -6.23 -10.56
CA SER A 136 -11.01 -5.18 -10.04
C SER A 136 -11.79 -3.90 -9.71
N LEU A 137 -12.72 -3.49 -10.56
CA LEU A 137 -13.57 -2.33 -10.32
C LEU A 137 -14.50 -2.53 -9.12
N ARG A 138 -15.10 -3.71 -9.00
CA ARG A 138 -15.95 -4.05 -7.85
C ARG A 138 -15.13 -4.02 -6.54
N ASN A 139 -13.96 -4.66 -6.54
CA ASN A 139 -13.08 -4.69 -5.37
C ASN A 139 -12.61 -3.27 -4.98
N ALA A 140 -12.37 -2.40 -5.95
CA ALA A 140 -11.99 -1.00 -5.69
C ALA A 140 -13.12 -0.22 -5.00
N ARG A 141 -14.39 -0.42 -5.41
CA ARG A 141 -15.55 0.19 -4.75
C ARG A 141 -15.72 -0.33 -3.32
N GLU A 142 -15.65 -1.65 -3.13
CA GLU A 142 -15.73 -2.27 -1.80
C GLU A 142 -14.61 -1.78 -0.86
N LEU A 143 -13.41 -1.58 -1.39
CA LEU A 143 -12.29 -1.04 -0.63
C LEU A 143 -12.55 0.41 -0.20
N ASP A 144 -13.09 1.24 -1.10
CA ASP A 144 -13.42 2.63 -0.81
C ASP A 144 -14.53 2.75 0.25
N GLU A 145 -15.56 1.91 0.17
CA GLU A 145 -16.65 1.85 1.14
C GLU A 145 -16.18 1.42 2.53
N ARG A 146 -15.17 0.54 2.59
CA ARG A 146 -14.60 0.01 3.83
C ARG A 146 -13.42 0.80 4.36
N ALA A 147 -13.00 1.85 3.66
CA ALA A 147 -11.84 2.65 4.05
C ALA A 147 -12.04 3.24 5.46
N PRO A 148 -11.02 3.12 6.36
CA PRO A 148 -11.09 3.68 7.70
C PRO A 148 -11.39 5.19 7.68
N GLU A 149 -12.05 5.66 8.73
CA GLU A 149 -12.22 7.10 8.94
C GLU A 149 -10.86 7.81 8.94
N GLY A 150 -10.79 8.98 8.31
CA GLY A 150 -9.54 9.73 8.16
C GLY A 150 -8.65 9.27 7.00
N THR A 151 -9.06 8.27 6.21
CA THR A 151 -8.32 7.89 5.00
C THR A 151 -8.31 9.03 3.99
N VAL A 152 -7.10 9.44 3.57
CA VAL A 152 -6.92 10.47 2.54
C VAL A 152 -7.05 9.83 1.16
N ARG A 153 -8.02 10.30 0.37
CA ARG A 153 -8.24 9.85 -1.01
C ARG A 153 -7.49 10.73 -1.98
N ILE A 154 -6.65 10.13 -2.82
CA ILE A 154 -5.83 10.86 -3.78
C ILE A 154 -6.15 10.33 -5.19
N PRO A 155 -6.79 11.14 -6.05
CA PRO A 155 -7.05 10.76 -7.43
C PRO A 155 -5.75 10.74 -8.24
N THR A 156 -5.64 9.78 -9.15
CA THR A 156 -4.46 9.61 -10.02
C THR A 156 -4.70 9.98 -11.47
N ASP A 157 -5.94 10.29 -11.84
CA ASP A 157 -6.31 10.57 -13.23
C ASP A 157 -5.69 11.87 -13.72
N GLY A 158 -5.02 11.82 -14.87
CA GLY A 158 -4.45 13.01 -15.52
C GLY A 158 -3.32 13.68 -14.74
N ARG A 159 -2.76 13.02 -13.73
CA ARG A 159 -1.71 13.58 -12.87
C ARG A 159 -0.37 12.89 -13.08
N SER A 160 0.72 13.61 -12.88
CA SER A 160 2.05 13.03 -12.85
C SER A 160 2.25 12.21 -11.57
N VAL A 161 3.14 11.23 -11.61
CA VAL A 161 3.46 10.38 -10.45
C VAL A 161 4.10 11.21 -9.35
N GLU A 162 4.91 12.19 -9.73
CA GLU A 162 5.58 13.13 -8.85
C GLU A 162 4.59 13.98 -8.05
N ASP A 163 3.56 14.54 -8.71
CA ASP A 163 2.52 15.34 -8.04
C ASP A 163 1.70 14.50 -7.05
N ILE A 164 1.42 13.25 -7.43
CA ILE A 164 0.71 12.31 -6.55
C ILE A 164 1.58 11.98 -5.33
N ALA A 165 2.87 11.71 -5.53
CA ALA A 165 3.80 11.42 -4.43
C ALA A 165 3.95 12.60 -3.47
N VAL A 166 3.95 13.83 -3.95
CA VAL A 166 3.95 15.04 -3.11
C VAL A 166 2.73 15.06 -2.19
N ASP A 167 1.53 14.80 -2.73
CA ASP A 167 0.31 14.78 -1.92
C ASP A 167 0.31 13.62 -0.91
N VAL A 168 0.84 12.46 -1.27
CA VAL A 168 0.99 11.31 -0.37
C VAL A 168 1.90 11.65 0.80
N ILE A 169 3.07 12.25 0.52
CA ILE A 169 4.02 12.67 1.56
C ILE A 169 3.42 13.75 2.46
N LYS A 170 2.69 14.71 1.88
CA LYS A 170 1.98 15.74 2.62
C LYS A 170 0.92 15.15 3.55
N ALA A 171 0.18 14.13 3.11
CA ALA A 171 -0.82 13.44 3.94
C ALA A 171 -0.18 12.80 5.18
N ALA A 172 1.05 12.25 5.05
CA ALA A 172 1.81 11.67 6.15
C ALA A 172 2.50 12.74 7.04
N ALA A 173 2.53 14.00 6.61
CA ALA A 173 3.29 15.08 7.26
C ALA A 173 4.81 14.80 7.37
N TRP A 174 5.39 14.18 6.32
CA TRP A 174 6.82 13.83 6.23
C TRP A 174 7.62 14.77 5.33
#